data_9daa42f445e88014deb916ad9bcb4ef4
#
_entry.id   9daa42f445e88014deb916ad9bcb4ef4
#
_cell.length_a   1.000
_cell.length_b   1.000
_cell.length_c   1.000
_cell.angle_alpha   90.00
_cell.angle_beta   90.00
_cell.angle_gamma   90.00
#
_symmetry.space_group_name_H-M   'P 1'
#
loop_
_entity.id
_entity.type
_entity.pdbx_description
1 polymer ?
#
loop_
_entity_poly.entity_id
_entity_poly.type
_entity_poly.pdbx_seq_one_letter_code
_entity_poly.pdbx_strand_id
1 'polypeptide(L)'
;MRHIIRRALVVICLAVPAALLIFDPAAAETKRRTVNVYNWSDYIDPTVIGDFTKATGIAVRYDTFDSNDVLEAKLLAGRSGYDVVAPTAYFLERQIKAGVFARLDKSKLPNLAHMWPEITRRLAQYDPDNLYGINYMWGTTGIGYNLKKSRELLGGDGRIDSWDVVFRASELAKFKDCGVHMLDSSDDIMSAALHHLGLDPNSKREADYQKATDLLMQVRPAVRKFHSSEYISALASGEICFVVGFSGDIKQSQKRAAEAKNGIEIAYAIPKEGAQLWFDNVAIPRDARNLAEAHEFINFLQQPEVAAKNSNFVSYANGNLASQKFINKDVLEDRTIYPDEATMAKLYTMRAHDAATTRLMNRLWTRIKTGK
;
A
#
# COMPACT_ATOMS: atom_id res chain seq x y z
N MET A 1 16.98 -88.87 -68.39
CA MET A 1 16.04 -87.79 -68.59
C MET A 1 15.52 -87.36 -67.21
N ARG A 2 15.58 -86.13 -66.91
CA ARG A 2 15.20 -85.31 -65.72
C ARG A 2 16.35 -84.97 -64.80
N HIS A 3 16.83 -83.75 -65.04
CA HIS A 3 17.79 -82.99 -64.19
C HIS A 3 17.10 -82.54 -62.94
N ILE A 4 17.71 -82.77 -61.78
CA ILE A 4 17.32 -82.19 -60.49
C ILE A 4 18.43 -81.19 -60.13
N ILE A 5 18.07 -79.89 -60.22
CA ILE A 5 18.92 -78.76 -59.79
C ILE A 5 18.69 -78.52 -58.28
N ARG A 6 19.75 -78.75 -57.46
CA ARG A 6 19.76 -78.37 -56.05
C ARG A 6 20.10 -76.90 -55.90
N ARG A 7 19.12 -76.19 -55.41
CA ARG A 7 19.36 -74.80 -54.98
C ARG A 7 19.90 -74.79 -53.51
N ALA A 8 21.10 -74.27 -53.36
CA ALA A 8 21.65 -73.96 -52.02
C ALA A 8 21.07 -72.66 -51.46
N LEU A 9 20.51 -72.73 -50.28
CA LEU A 9 20.01 -71.56 -49.55
C LEU A 9 21.17 -70.98 -48.73
N VAL A 10 21.64 -69.77 -49.10
CA VAL A 10 22.60 -69.01 -48.28
C VAL A 10 21.79 -68.20 -47.28
N VAL A 11 21.92 -68.51 -45.97
CA VAL A 11 21.35 -67.75 -44.88
C VAL A 11 22.36 -66.66 -44.52
N ILE A 12 22.04 -65.39 -44.84
CA ILE A 12 22.79 -64.20 -44.41
C ILE A 12 22.25 -63.81 -43.02
N CYS A 13 23.05 -64.03 -41.96
CA CYS A 13 22.75 -63.46 -40.62
C CYS A 13 23.14 -62.00 -40.59
N LEU A 14 22.15 -61.13 -40.70
CA LEU A 14 22.30 -59.69 -40.41
C LEU A 14 22.38 -59.49 -38.89
N ALA A 15 23.54 -59.18 -38.37
CA ALA A 15 23.76 -58.70 -37.02
C ALA A 15 23.30 -57.24 -36.92
N VAL A 16 22.16 -57.00 -36.24
CA VAL A 16 21.68 -55.64 -35.87
C VAL A 16 22.42 -55.19 -34.61
N PRO A 17 23.17 -54.10 -34.64
CA PRO A 17 23.77 -53.55 -33.43
C PRO A 17 22.66 -53.01 -32.53
N ALA A 18 22.49 -53.52 -31.32
CA ALA A 18 21.66 -52.97 -30.29
C ALA A 18 22.26 -51.61 -29.83
N ALA A 19 21.73 -50.51 -30.37
CA ALA A 19 22.02 -49.19 -29.84
C ALA A 19 21.42 -49.10 -28.44
N LEU A 20 22.26 -49.10 -27.41
CA LEU A 20 21.85 -48.70 -26.05
C LEU A 20 21.42 -47.24 -26.10
N LEU A 21 20.14 -46.99 -26.10
CA LEU A 21 19.55 -45.69 -25.79
C LEU A 21 19.89 -45.41 -24.31
N ILE A 22 20.96 -44.63 -24.11
CA ILE A 22 21.23 -43.97 -22.83
C ILE A 22 20.05 -43.02 -22.61
N PHE A 23 19.04 -43.41 -21.83
CA PHE A 23 18.06 -42.48 -21.27
C PHE A 23 18.83 -41.54 -20.34
N ASP A 24 19.14 -40.37 -20.85
CA ASP A 24 19.51 -39.22 -20.00
C ASP A 24 18.30 -39.01 -19.07
N PRO A 25 18.44 -39.09 -17.73
CA PRO A 25 17.33 -38.78 -16.85
C PRO A 25 17.03 -37.32 -17.12
N ALA A 26 15.89 -37.04 -17.78
CA ALA A 26 15.38 -35.73 -18.04
C ALA A 26 15.65 -34.86 -16.81
N ALA A 27 16.49 -33.87 -16.96
CA ALA A 27 16.67 -32.84 -15.95
C ALA A 27 15.25 -32.35 -15.63
N ALA A 28 14.73 -32.73 -14.48
CA ALA A 28 13.42 -32.25 -14.01
C ALA A 28 13.55 -30.74 -14.03
N GLU A 29 12.83 -30.09 -14.92
CA GLU A 29 12.77 -28.64 -15.02
C GLU A 29 12.31 -28.16 -13.65
N THR A 30 13.24 -27.73 -12.82
CA THR A 30 12.95 -27.26 -11.46
C THR A 30 12.05 -26.06 -11.65
N LYS A 31 10.76 -26.26 -11.38
CA LYS A 31 9.74 -25.20 -11.47
C LYS A 31 10.27 -23.97 -10.73
N ARG A 32 10.54 -22.89 -11.48
CA ARG A 32 11.09 -21.67 -10.93
C ARG A 32 10.20 -21.19 -9.79
N ARG A 33 10.75 -21.09 -8.57
CA ARG A 33 10.04 -20.57 -7.41
C ARG A 33 9.60 -19.13 -7.71
N THR A 34 8.37 -18.80 -7.36
CA THR A 34 7.77 -17.50 -7.66
C THR A 34 6.90 -17.05 -6.50
N VAL A 35 6.91 -15.78 -6.17
CA VAL A 35 5.95 -15.12 -5.28
C VAL A 35 5.20 -14.04 -6.04
N ASN A 36 3.87 -14.00 -5.89
CA ASN A 36 3.01 -13.01 -6.51
C ASN A 36 2.61 -12.00 -5.43
N VAL A 37 2.99 -10.74 -5.62
CA VAL A 37 2.80 -9.66 -4.66
C VAL A 37 1.82 -8.64 -5.21
N TYR A 38 0.85 -8.19 -4.40
CA TYR A 38 -0.07 -7.12 -4.73
C TYR A 38 0.01 -6.06 -3.65
N ASN A 39 0.62 -4.93 -3.99
CA ASN A 39 0.95 -3.86 -3.06
C ASN A 39 0.43 -2.52 -3.60
N TRP A 40 0.50 -1.49 -2.80
CA TRP A 40 0.18 -0.13 -3.19
C TRP A 40 1.12 0.38 -4.28
N SER A 41 0.62 1.30 -5.12
CA SER A 41 1.44 2.02 -6.09
C SER A 41 2.49 2.86 -5.36
N ASP A 42 3.70 2.99 -5.95
CA ASP A 42 4.80 3.81 -5.42
C ASP A 42 5.18 3.49 -3.95
N TYR A 43 5.16 2.21 -3.55
CA TYR A 43 5.21 1.81 -2.13
C TYR A 43 6.32 0.81 -1.78
N ILE A 44 7.30 0.64 -2.65
CA ILE A 44 8.50 -0.18 -2.44
C ILE A 44 9.68 0.42 -3.21
N ASP A 45 10.88 0.34 -2.67
CA ASP A 45 12.08 0.59 -3.47
C ASP A 45 12.20 -0.52 -4.53
N PRO A 46 12.18 -0.18 -5.83
CA PRO A 46 12.16 -1.18 -6.90
C PRO A 46 13.38 -2.10 -6.88
N THR A 47 14.50 -1.67 -6.30
CA THR A 47 15.70 -2.49 -6.18
C THR A 47 15.55 -3.62 -5.16
N VAL A 48 14.65 -3.48 -4.17
CA VAL A 48 14.35 -4.53 -3.16
C VAL A 48 13.82 -5.80 -3.80
N ILE A 49 13.04 -5.69 -4.89
CA ILE A 49 12.54 -6.84 -5.65
C ILE A 49 13.69 -7.64 -6.26
N GLY A 50 14.66 -6.93 -6.85
CA GLY A 50 15.87 -7.55 -7.41
C GLY A 50 16.76 -8.15 -6.33
N ASP A 51 16.93 -7.46 -5.21
CA ASP A 51 17.71 -7.93 -4.06
C ASP A 51 17.14 -9.23 -3.47
N PHE A 52 15.81 -9.30 -3.32
CA PHE A 52 15.13 -10.53 -2.88
C PHE A 52 15.39 -11.69 -3.86
N THR A 53 15.20 -11.46 -5.15
CA THR A 53 15.43 -12.50 -6.18
C THR A 53 16.88 -12.98 -6.17
N LYS A 54 17.84 -12.05 -6.03
CA LYS A 54 19.26 -12.38 -5.94
C LYS A 54 19.61 -13.20 -4.69
N ALA A 55 19.00 -12.87 -3.56
CA ALA A 55 19.27 -13.52 -2.28
C ALA A 55 18.64 -14.93 -2.18
N THR A 56 17.48 -15.16 -2.81
CA THR A 56 16.66 -16.37 -2.59
C THR A 56 16.49 -17.26 -3.83
N GLY A 57 16.77 -16.74 -5.02
CA GLY A 57 16.45 -17.40 -6.28
C GLY A 57 14.94 -17.39 -6.64
N ILE A 58 14.10 -16.73 -5.82
CA ILE A 58 12.65 -16.64 -6.04
C ILE A 58 12.35 -15.45 -6.95
N ALA A 59 11.62 -15.69 -8.05
CA ALA A 59 11.12 -14.63 -8.90
C ALA A 59 9.93 -13.93 -8.26
N VAL A 60 9.88 -12.60 -8.36
CA VAL A 60 8.75 -11.80 -7.88
C VAL A 60 7.91 -11.36 -9.07
N ARG A 61 6.60 -11.60 -9.01
CA ARG A 61 5.60 -10.92 -9.84
C ARG A 61 4.94 -9.87 -8.98
N TYR A 62 5.02 -8.62 -9.40
CA TYR A 62 4.63 -7.49 -8.58
C TYR A 62 3.59 -6.65 -9.33
N ASP A 63 2.38 -6.63 -8.80
CA ASP A 63 1.27 -5.83 -9.30
C ASP A 63 0.89 -4.78 -8.24
N THR A 64 0.24 -3.69 -8.68
CA THR A 64 -0.11 -2.59 -7.80
C THR A 64 -1.61 -2.28 -7.81
N PHE A 65 -2.08 -1.71 -6.69
CA PHE A 65 -3.41 -1.12 -6.54
C PHE A 65 -3.28 0.26 -5.89
N ASP A 66 -4.37 1.02 -5.90
CA ASP A 66 -4.43 2.39 -5.37
C ASP A 66 -5.57 2.61 -4.36
N SER A 67 -6.35 1.57 -4.05
CA SER A 67 -7.37 1.63 -3.00
C SER A 67 -7.58 0.30 -2.30
N ASN A 68 -7.89 0.36 -1.00
CA ASN A 68 -8.27 -0.82 -0.22
C ASN A 68 -9.52 -1.52 -0.78
N ASP A 69 -10.46 -0.77 -1.37
CA ASP A 69 -11.69 -1.34 -1.94
C ASP A 69 -11.38 -2.23 -3.14
N VAL A 70 -10.42 -1.84 -3.99
CA VAL A 70 -9.94 -2.66 -5.11
C VAL A 70 -9.29 -3.95 -4.61
N LEU A 71 -8.42 -3.85 -3.61
CA LEU A 71 -7.81 -5.02 -2.97
C LEU A 71 -8.88 -5.93 -2.36
N GLU A 72 -9.81 -5.37 -1.58
CA GLU A 72 -10.86 -6.13 -0.90
C GLU A 72 -11.78 -6.85 -1.90
N ALA A 73 -12.24 -6.18 -2.95
CA ALA A 73 -13.05 -6.79 -4.00
C ALA A 73 -12.34 -8.00 -4.61
N LYS A 74 -11.03 -7.88 -4.88
CA LYS A 74 -10.23 -8.98 -5.41
C LYS A 74 -10.12 -10.16 -4.43
N LEU A 75 -9.88 -9.89 -3.14
CA LEU A 75 -9.76 -10.94 -2.12
C LEU A 75 -11.09 -11.66 -1.86
N LEU A 76 -12.19 -10.91 -1.77
CA LEU A 76 -13.53 -11.47 -1.53
C LEU A 76 -14.05 -12.29 -2.73
N ALA A 77 -13.65 -11.96 -3.95
CA ALA A 77 -13.97 -12.75 -5.13
C ALA A 77 -13.30 -14.15 -5.09
N GLY A 78 -12.25 -14.31 -4.27
CA GLY A 78 -11.45 -15.55 -4.20
C GLY A 78 -10.59 -15.77 -5.46
N ARG A 79 -9.65 -16.73 -5.36
CA ARG A 79 -8.66 -17.00 -6.42
C ARG A 79 -7.94 -15.72 -6.87
N SER A 80 -7.51 -14.96 -5.86
CA SER A 80 -6.86 -13.65 -6.06
C SER A 80 -5.64 -13.74 -7.00
N GLY A 81 -4.94 -14.88 -6.96
CA GLY A 81 -3.70 -15.10 -7.71
C GLY A 81 -2.46 -14.56 -7.01
N TYR A 82 -2.62 -13.93 -5.85
CA TYR A 82 -1.54 -13.36 -5.09
C TYR A 82 -1.16 -14.21 -3.87
N ASP A 83 0.10 -14.10 -3.46
CA ASP A 83 0.67 -14.80 -2.31
C ASP A 83 0.94 -13.83 -1.16
N VAL A 84 1.21 -12.56 -1.46
CA VAL A 84 1.39 -11.49 -0.48
C VAL A 84 0.58 -10.27 -0.91
N VAL A 85 -0.16 -9.69 0.03
CA VAL A 85 -0.95 -8.46 -0.18
C VAL A 85 -0.73 -7.47 0.97
N ALA A 86 -1.01 -6.19 0.74
CA ALA A 86 -0.72 -5.12 1.71
C ALA A 86 -1.97 -4.32 2.13
N PRO A 87 -2.93 -4.89 2.89
CA PRO A 87 -4.12 -4.17 3.35
C PRO A 87 -3.79 -3.20 4.50
N THR A 88 -4.54 -2.08 4.57
CA THR A 88 -4.57 -1.23 5.75
C THR A 88 -5.27 -1.94 6.92
N ALA A 89 -4.85 -1.69 8.15
CA ALA A 89 -5.22 -2.46 9.33
C ALA A 89 -6.73 -2.60 9.57
N TYR A 90 -7.52 -1.55 9.35
CA TYR A 90 -8.98 -1.63 9.54
C TYR A 90 -9.67 -2.45 8.42
N PHE A 91 -9.10 -2.52 7.21
CA PHE A 91 -9.51 -3.49 6.19
C PHE A 91 -9.06 -4.90 6.55
N LEU A 92 -7.81 -5.06 7.01
CA LEU A 92 -7.32 -6.35 7.50
C LEU A 92 -8.25 -6.93 8.57
N GLU A 93 -8.72 -6.12 9.54
CA GLU A 93 -9.65 -6.53 10.61
C GLU A 93 -10.93 -7.18 10.04
N ARG A 94 -11.59 -6.53 9.08
CA ARG A 94 -12.81 -7.08 8.50
C ARG A 94 -12.56 -8.27 7.56
N GLN A 95 -11.45 -8.25 6.85
CA GLN A 95 -11.03 -9.32 5.95
C GLN A 95 -10.63 -10.60 6.72
N ILE A 96 -10.01 -10.46 7.92
CA ILE A 96 -9.79 -11.59 8.84
C ILE A 96 -11.14 -12.22 9.24
N LYS A 97 -12.13 -11.39 9.62
CA LYS A 97 -13.48 -11.88 9.97
C LYS A 97 -14.17 -12.57 8.80
N ALA A 98 -13.91 -12.14 7.57
CA ALA A 98 -14.37 -12.78 6.35
C ALA A 98 -13.59 -14.05 5.99
N GLY A 99 -12.50 -14.34 6.69
CA GLY A 99 -11.70 -15.56 6.53
C GLY A 99 -10.88 -15.61 5.23
N VAL A 100 -10.49 -14.46 4.69
CA VAL A 100 -9.73 -14.37 3.42
C VAL A 100 -8.23 -14.52 3.60
N PHE A 101 -7.70 -14.52 4.83
CA PHE A 101 -6.27 -14.66 5.10
C PHE A 101 -5.89 -16.01 5.70
N ALA A 102 -4.69 -16.46 5.40
CA ALA A 102 -4.01 -17.54 6.10
C ALA A 102 -3.32 -17.03 7.36
N ARG A 103 -3.27 -17.85 8.41
CA ARG A 103 -2.44 -17.53 9.58
C ARG A 103 -0.97 -17.61 9.21
N LEU A 104 -0.20 -16.65 9.69
CA LEU A 104 1.24 -16.62 9.49
C LEU A 104 1.94 -17.70 10.34
N ASP A 105 2.85 -18.42 9.74
CA ASP A 105 3.79 -19.29 10.45
C ASP A 105 4.96 -18.46 10.96
N LYS A 106 4.86 -17.98 12.22
CA LYS A 106 5.87 -17.11 12.82
C LYS A 106 7.25 -17.78 12.96
N SER A 107 7.32 -19.12 12.93
CA SER A 107 8.62 -19.81 12.95
C SER A 107 9.44 -19.58 11.68
N LYS A 108 8.79 -19.17 10.58
CA LYS A 108 9.41 -18.80 9.30
C LYS A 108 9.73 -17.31 9.19
N LEU A 109 9.46 -16.54 10.24
CA LEU A 109 9.58 -15.08 10.26
C LEU A 109 10.54 -14.60 11.38
N PRO A 110 11.81 -15.06 11.42
CA PRO A 110 12.75 -14.70 12.49
C PRO A 110 12.99 -13.20 12.62
N ASN A 111 12.83 -12.43 11.54
CA ASN A 111 12.99 -10.97 11.56
C ASN A 111 11.85 -10.22 12.29
N LEU A 112 10.80 -10.93 12.75
CA LEU A 112 9.81 -10.34 13.67
C LEU A 112 10.43 -9.89 14.99
N ALA A 113 11.60 -10.43 15.38
CA ALA A 113 12.36 -9.97 16.54
C ALA A 113 12.79 -8.49 16.45
N HIS A 114 12.78 -7.91 15.26
CA HIS A 114 13.16 -6.51 15.01
C HIS A 114 11.97 -5.54 15.03
N MET A 115 10.74 -6.06 15.15
CA MET A 115 9.53 -5.23 15.12
C MET A 115 9.48 -4.27 16.31
N TRP A 116 8.92 -3.10 16.07
CA TRP A 116 8.71 -2.09 17.09
C TRP A 116 7.55 -2.49 18.01
N PRO A 117 7.80 -2.74 19.32
CA PRO A 117 6.77 -3.24 20.23
C PRO A 117 5.55 -2.32 20.33
N GLU A 118 5.74 -0.99 20.28
CA GLU A 118 4.64 -0.02 20.30
C GLU A 118 3.72 -0.18 19.09
N ILE A 119 4.28 -0.32 17.89
CA ILE A 119 3.49 -0.50 16.66
C ILE A 119 2.78 -1.86 16.69
N THR A 120 3.48 -2.92 17.09
CA THR A 120 2.90 -4.27 17.23
C THR A 120 1.72 -4.28 18.20
N ARG A 121 1.82 -3.55 19.33
CA ARG A 121 0.73 -3.42 20.30
C ARG A 121 -0.47 -2.66 19.73
N ARG A 122 -0.24 -1.60 18.96
CA ARG A 122 -1.31 -0.84 18.27
C ARG A 122 -2.05 -1.70 17.24
N LEU A 123 -1.35 -2.61 16.58
CA LEU A 123 -1.95 -3.52 15.58
C LEU A 123 -2.78 -4.62 16.22
N ALA A 124 -2.51 -5.02 17.46
CA ALA A 124 -3.25 -6.08 18.16
C ALA A 124 -4.76 -5.78 18.30
N GLN A 125 -5.17 -4.50 18.19
CA GLN A 125 -6.59 -4.14 18.17
C GLN A 125 -7.32 -4.61 16.88
N TYR A 126 -6.59 -4.81 15.77
CA TYR A 126 -7.13 -5.23 14.47
C TYR A 126 -6.94 -6.72 14.24
N ASP A 127 -5.80 -7.23 14.65
CA ASP A 127 -5.37 -8.61 14.51
C ASP A 127 -4.77 -9.07 15.87
N PRO A 128 -5.60 -9.62 16.78
CA PRO A 128 -5.13 -10.11 18.06
C PRO A 128 -3.95 -11.07 17.89
N ASP A 129 -2.89 -10.85 18.67
CA ASP A 129 -1.61 -11.57 18.60
C ASP A 129 -0.86 -11.42 17.26
N ASN A 130 -1.30 -10.52 16.37
CA ASN A 130 -0.72 -10.32 15.03
C ASN A 130 -0.52 -11.66 14.29
N LEU A 131 -1.63 -12.38 14.11
CA LEU A 131 -1.64 -13.73 13.55
C LEU A 131 -1.70 -13.77 12.03
N TYR A 132 -2.19 -12.71 11.40
CA TYR A 132 -2.49 -12.64 9.97
C TYR A 132 -1.71 -11.57 9.21
N GLY A 133 -1.33 -10.49 9.90
CA GLY A 133 -0.62 -9.38 9.30
C GLY A 133 0.59 -8.93 10.09
N ILE A 134 1.60 -8.44 9.39
CA ILE A 134 2.80 -7.81 9.96
C ILE A 134 2.89 -6.40 9.42
N ASN A 135 3.13 -5.41 10.29
CA ASN A 135 3.28 -4.03 9.83
C ASN A 135 4.38 -3.93 8.77
N TYR A 136 4.02 -3.28 7.67
CA TYR A 136 4.93 -2.93 6.60
C TYR A 136 5.34 -1.47 6.73
N MET A 137 4.37 -0.57 6.59
CA MET A 137 4.55 0.88 6.72
C MET A 137 3.40 1.47 7.55
N TRP A 138 3.57 2.70 8.01
CA TRP A 138 2.52 3.48 8.62
C TRP A 138 2.70 4.96 8.32
N GLY A 139 1.62 5.72 8.41
CA GLY A 139 1.64 7.12 8.11
C GLY A 139 0.35 7.83 8.50
N THR A 140 0.21 9.05 8.03
CA THR A 140 -0.93 9.92 8.32
C THR A 140 -1.58 10.40 7.03
N THR A 141 -2.90 10.67 7.10
CA THR A 141 -3.64 11.38 6.07
C THR A 141 -3.68 12.86 6.44
N GLY A 142 -3.15 13.72 5.58
CA GLY A 142 -3.04 15.14 5.86
C GLY A 142 -3.08 16.00 4.61
N ILE A 143 -2.45 17.16 4.66
CA ILE A 143 -2.55 18.19 3.62
C ILE A 143 -1.20 18.35 2.92
N GLY A 144 -1.16 18.08 1.61
CA GLY A 144 -0.05 18.40 0.73
C GLY A 144 -0.32 19.66 -0.07
N TYR A 145 0.67 20.55 -0.18
CA TYR A 145 0.45 21.80 -0.89
C TYR A 145 1.74 22.39 -1.46
N ASN A 146 1.58 23.19 -2.51
CA ASN A 146 2.64 24.03 -3.04
C ASN A 146 2.80 25.26 -2.14
N LEU A 147 3.94 25.36 -1.44
CA LEU A 147 4.21 26.39 -0.44
C LEU A 147 4.20 27.81 -1.03
N LYS A 148 4.73 27.97 -2.25
CA LYS A 148 4.72 29.28 -2.95
C LYS A 148 3.29 29.71 -3.26
N LYS A 149 2.46 28.80 -3.80
CA LYS A 149 1.05 29.07 -4.09
C LYS A 149 0.25 29.33 -2.82
N SER A 150 0.49 28.59 -1.76
CA SER A 150 -0.14 28.81 -0.48
C SER A 150 0.17 30.21 0.07
N ARG A 151 1.43 30.64 -0.04
CA ARG A 151 1.84 32.01 0.36
C ARG A 151 1.16 33.09 -0.47
N GLU A 152 1.02 32.90 -1.78
CA GLU A 152 0.32 33.81 -2.68
C GLU A 152 -1.17 33.93 -2.33
N LEU A 153 -1.83 32.83 -1.94
CA LEU A 153 -3.28 32.76 -1.76
C LEU A 153 -3.74 33.06 -0.32
N LEU A 154 -2.96 32.68 0.69
CA LEU A 154 -3.29 32.85 2.10
C LEU A 154 -2.53 34.00 2.76
N GLY A 155 -1.42 34.44 2.17
CA GLY A 155 -0.50 35.40 2.79
C GLY A 155 0.42 34.78 3.83
N GLY A 156 1.14 35.62 4.60
CA GLY A 156 2.07 35.17 5.63
C GLY A 156 3.24 34.33 5.08
N ASP A 157 3.62 33.30 5.79
CA ASP A 157 4.66 32.35 5.37
C ASP A 157 4.11 31.21 4.48
N GLY A 158 2.79 31.19 4.27
CA GLY A 158 2.09 30.19 3.44
C GLY A 158 1.93 28.82 4.10
N ARG A 159 2.28 28.66 5.37
CA ARG A 159 2.15 27.37 6.06
C ARG A 159 0.69 27.07 6.39
N ILE A 160 0.31 25.81 6.13
CA ILE A 160 -1.01 25.28 6.46
C ILE A 160 -0.82 24.33 7.66
N ASP A 161 -1.64 24.50 8.69
CA ASP A 161 -1.58 23.71 9.92
C ASP A 161 -2.95 23.25 10.44
N SER A 162 -4.03 23.45 9.66
CA SER A 162 -5.39 23.22 10.13
C SER A 162 -6.29 22.64 9.02
N TRP A 163 -7.22 21.78 9.41
CA TRP A 163 -8.31 21.30 8.58
C TRP A 163 -9.26 22.42 8.13
N ASP A 164 -9.24 23.57 8.76
CA ASP A 164 -10.04 24.74 8.36
C ASP A 164 -9.83 25.10 6.88
N VAL A 165 -8.61 24.98 6.38
CA VAL A 165 -8.30 25.28 4.97
C VAL A 165 -9.00 24.30 4.02
N VAL A 166 -9.23 23.05 4.46
CA VAL A 166 -9.93 22.03 3.66
C VAL A 166 -11.45 22.19 3.78
N PHE A 167 -11.97 22.39 5.00
CA PHE A 167 -13.40 22.25 5.28
C PHE A 167 -14.17 23.58 5.36
N ARG A 168 -13.49 24.72 5.29
CA ARG A 168 -14.16 26.02 5.06
C ARG A 168 -14.17 26.32 3.56
N ALA A 169 -15.38 26.36 2.97
CA ALA A 169 -15.53 26.51 1.52
C ALA A 169 -14.84 27.76 0.97
N SER A 170 -14.85 28.89 1.71
CA SER A 170 -14.14 30.12 1.34
C SER A 170 -12.62 29.96 1.31
N GLU A 171 -12.05 29.11 2.18
CA GLU A 171 -10.61 28.88 2.22
C GLU A 171 -10.16 27.93 1.09
N LEU A 172 -10.83 26.78 0.94
CA LEU A 172 -10.49 25.84 -0.11
C LEU A 172 -10.69 26.42 -1.51
N ALA A 173 -11.71 27.26 -1.68
CA ALA A 173 -12.00 27.93 -2.97
C ALA A 173 -10.83 28.77 -3.49
N LYS A 174 -9.97 29.29 -2.61
CA LYS A 174 -8.77 30.05 -3.01
C LYS A 174 -7.80 29.20 -3.85
N PHE A 175 -7.77 27.89 -3.64
CA PHE A 175 -6.92 26.94 -4.36
C PHE A 175 -7.55 26.34 -5.62
N LYS A 176 -8.83 26.65 -5.89
CA LYS A 176 -9.61 26.03 -6.98
C LYS A 176 -8.91 26.13 -8.33
N ASP A 177 -8.42 27.33 -8.68
CA ASP A 177 -7.85 27.60 -10.00
C ASP A 177 -6.49 26.92 -10.21
N CYS A 178 -5.67 26.83 -9.17
CA CYS A 178 -4.41 26.07 -9.24
C CYS A 178 -4.57 24.56 -9.04
N GLY A 179 -5.76 24.11 -8.65
CA GLY A 179 -6.15 22.71 -8.61
C GLY A 179 -6.06 22.06 -7.23
N VAL A 180 -7.20 21.49 -6.82
CA VAL A 180 -7.38 20.74 -5.58
C VAL A 180 -7.71 19.31 -5.91
N HIS A 181 -6.94 18.36 -5.39
CA HIS A 181 -7.27 16.92 -5.39
C HIS A 181 -7.61 16.45 -3.97
N MET A 182 -8.36 15.38 -3.89
CA MET A 182 -8.59 14.62 -2.65
C MET A 182 -8.47 13.14 -2.95
N LEU A 183 -8.15 12.35 -1.92
CA LEU A 183 -8.16 10.89 -2.03
C LEU A 183 -9.54 10.40 -2.48
N ASP A 184 -9.59 9.40 -3.35
CA ASP A 184 -10.81 8.63 -3.61
C ASP A 184 -10.96 7.53 -2.54
N SER A 185 -11.16 7.99 -1.31
CA SER A 185 -11.31 7.14 -0.12
C SER A 185 -12.35 7.76 0.80
N SER A 186 -13.50 7.09 0.93
CA SER A 186 -14.55 7.52 1.86
C SER A 186 -14.09 7.48 3.30
N ASP A 187 -13.28 6.47 3.67
CA ASP A 187 -12.77 6.30 5.02
C ASP A 187 -11.87 7.47 5.43
N ASP A 188 -10.96 7.90 4.57
CA ASP A 188 -10.05 9.00 4.88
C ASP A 188 -10.76 10.36 4.91
N ILE A 189 -11.55 10.66 3.88
CA ILE A 189 -12.11 12.00 3.69
C ILE A 189 -13.31 12.22 4.63
N MET A 190 -14.18 11.23 4.82
CA MET A 190 -15.32 11.38 5.73
C MET A 190 -14.88 11.36 7.19
N SER A 191 -13.86 10.55 7.55
CA SER A 191 -13.33 10.57 8.93
C SER A 191 -12.68 11.92 9.28
N ALA A 192 -11.94 12.52 8.33
CA ALA A 192 -11.38 13.85 8.52
C ALA A 192 -12.47 14.91 8.68
N ALA A 193 -13.56 14.83 7.90
CA ALA A 193 -14.71 15.73 8.05
C ALA A 193 -15.44 15.55 9.38
N LEU A 194 -15.65 14.29 9.83
CA LEU A 194 -16.21 13.99 11.15
C LEU A 194 -15.33 14.57 12.26
N HIS A 195 -14.01 14.34 12.18
CA HIS A 195 -13.07 14.85 13.17
C HIS A 195 -13.07 16.39 13.22
N HIS A 196 -13.07 17.06 12.07
CA HIS A 196 -13.18 18.52 11.99
C HIS A 196 -14.48 19.06 12.63
N LEU A 197 -15.58 18.32 12.51
CA LEU A 197 -16.86 18.65 13.15
C LEU A 197 -16.90 18.35 14.67
N GLY A 198 -15.80 17.84 15.26
CA GLY A 198 -15.76 17.39 16.66
C GLY A 198 -16.58 16.12 16.92
N LEU A 199 -16.86 15.35 15.88
CA LEU A 199 -17.56 14.07 15.95
C LEU A 199 -16.56 12.90 15.97
N ASP A 200 -17.02 11.72 16.42
CA ASP A 200 -16.19 10.50 16.40
C ASP A 200 -15.89 10.09 14.95
N PRO A 201 -14.63 10.02 14.52
CA PRO A 201 -14.24 9.51 13.20
C PRO A 201 -14.75 8.09 12.90
N ASN A 202 -14.99 7.30 13.95
CA ASN A 202 -15.54 5.94 13.89
C ASN A 202 -17.04 5.88 14.20
N SER A 203 -17.76 6.98 14.04
CA SER A 203 -19.20 7.04 14.31
C SER A 203 -19.95 5.96 13.51
N LYS A 204 -21.05 5.43 14.11
CA LYS A 204 -22.00 4.54 13.45
C LYS A 204 -23.36 5.22 13.24
N ARG A 205 -23.44 6.50 13.53
CA ARG A 205 -24.69 7.27 13.47
C ARG A 205 -24.87 7.89 12.09
N GLU A 206 -25.94 7.57 11.40
CA GLU A 206 -26.27 8.14 10.08
C GLU A 206 -26.29 9.68 10.12
N ALA A 207 -26.81 10.28 11.19
CA ALA A 207 -26.85 11.73 11.35
C ALA A 207 -25.47 12.40 11.35
N ASP A 208 -24.42 11.72 11.85
CA ASP A 208 -23.07 12.26 11.84
C ASP A 208 -22.49 12.23 10.42
N TYR A 209 -22.69 11.11 9.69
CA TYR A 209 -22.31 11.02 8.29
C TYR A 209 -23.06 11.99 7.39
N GLN A 210 -24.32 12.30 7.70
CA GLN A 210 -25.07 13.33 6.96
C GLN A 210 -24.41 14.71 7.16
N LYS A 211 -24.04 15.09 8.41
CA LYS A 211 -23.32 16.34 8.68
C LYS A 211 -21.98 16.42 7.94
N ALA A 212 -21.20 15.33 7.96
CA ALA A 212 -19.94 15.26 7.22
C ALA A 212 -20.17 15.40 5.70
N THR A 213 -21.23 14.76 5.18
CA THR A 213 -21.60 14.88 3.76
C THR A 213 -21.99 16.31 3.41
N ASP A 214 -22.80 16.97 4.22
CA ASP A 214 -23.24 18.35 3.97
C ASP A 214 -22.05 19.32 3.99
N LEU A 215 -21.07 19.11 4.88
CA LEU A 215 -19.81 19.84 4.90
C LEU A 215 -19.00 19.60 3.61
N LEU A 216 -18.83 18.33 3.21
CA LEU A 216 -18.10 17.95 2.01
C LEU A 216 -18.77 18.47 0.73
N MET A 217 -20.08 18.52 0.68
CA MET A 217 -20.82 19.11 -0.45
C MET A 217 -20.57 20.62 -0.59
N GLN A 218 -20.34 21.36 0.51
CA GLN A 218 -19.99 22.76 0.44
C GLN A 218 -18.60 23.01 -0.18
N VAL A 219 -17.64 22.13 0.08
CA VAL A 219 -16.26 22.25 -0.46
C VAL A 219 -16.09 21.55 -1.81
N ARG A 220 -17.02 20.66 -2.19
CA ARG A 220 -16.97 19.88 -3.43
C ARG A 220 -16.72 20.72 -4.70
N PRO A 221 -17.28 21.93 -4.87
CA PRO A 221 -17.08 22.76 -6.07
C PRO A 221 -15.64 23.22 -6.28
N ALA A 222 -14.79 23.18 -5.24
CA ALA A 222 -13.38 23.50 -5.34
C ALA A 222 -12.53 22.28 -5.71
N VAL A 223 -13.04 21.06 -5.53
CA VAL A 223 -12.29 19.82 -5.79
C VAL A 223 -12.33 19.48 -7.27
N ARG A 224 -11.15 19.46 -7.91
CA ARG A 224 -11.00 19.10 -9.33
C ARG A 224 -11.14 17.61 -9.55
N LYS A 225 -10.52 16.78 -8.69
CA LYS A 225 -10.48 15.32 -8.86
C LYS A 225 -10.37 14.59 -7.53
N PHE A 226 -10.99 13.41 -7.49
CA PHE A 226 -10.76 12.40 -6.45
C PHE A 226 -9.90 11.29 -7.06
N HIS A 227 -8.72 11.05 -6.50
CA HIS A 227 -7.81 9.98 -6.92
C HIS A 227 -6.75 9.73 -5.85
N SER A 228 -6.39 8.46 -5.63
CA SER A 228 -5.52 8.07 -4.50
C SER A 228 -4.04 7.89 -4.88
N SER A 229 -3.63 8.10 -6.14
CA SER A 229 -2.22 7.99 -6.55
C SER A 229 -1.75 9.08 -7.52
N GLU A 230 -2.55 9.51 -8.49
CA GLU A 230 -2.14 10.48 -9.52
C GLU A 230 -1.65 11.82 -8.94
N TYR A 231 -2.15 12.22 -7.77
CA TYR A 231 -1.78 13.48 -7.14
C TYR A 231 -0.27 13.59 -6.85
N ILE A 232 0.45 12.45 -6.72
CA ILE A 232 1.89 12.44 -6.50
C ILE A 232 2.62 13.17 -7.63
N SER A 233 2.33 12.79 -8.87
CA SER A 233 2.94 13.40 -10.05
C SER A 233 2.35 14.78 -10.36
N ALA A 234 1.03 14.95 -10.17
CA ALA A 234 0.36 16.21 -10.42
C ALA A 234 0.84 17.32 -9.48
N LEU A 235 1.09 17.01 -8.19
CA LEU A 235 1.65 17.96 -7.23
C LEU A 235 3.13 18.26 -7.55
N ALA A 236 3.91 17.22 -7.88
CA ALA A 236 5.33 17.37 -8.21
C ALA A 236 5.57 18.23 -9.47
N SER A 237 4.68 18.12 -10.47
CA SER A 237 4.75 18.91 -11.71
C SER A 237 4.14 20.31 -11.60
N GLY A 238 3.39 20.59 -10.51
CA GLY A 238 2.66 21.85 -10.35
C GLY A 238 1.33 21.92 -11.12
N GLU A 239 0.83 20.80 -11.66
CA GLU A 239 -0.50 20.71 -12.26
C GLU A 239 -1.59 20.98 -11.23
N ILE A 240 -1.35 20.58 -9.97
CA ILE A 240 -2.16 20.94 -8.82
C ILE A 240 -1.29 21.63 -7.77
N CYS A 241 -1.95 22.37 -6.88
CA CYS A 241 -1.26 23.07 -5.79
C CYS A 241 -1.71 22.62 -4.40
N PHE A 242 -2.74 21.78 -4.31
CA PHE A 242 -3.33 21.36 -3.04
C PHE A 242 -3.90 19.94 -3.13
N VAL A 243 -3.68 19.17 -2.09
CA VAL A 243 -4.24 17.80 -1.98
C VAL A 243 -4.47 17.40 -0.53
N VAL A 244 -5.56 16.69 -0.27
CA VAL A 244 -5.69 15.83 0.91
C VAL A 244 -5.17 14.44 0.52
N GLY A 245 -4.06 14.02 1.13
CA GLY A 245 -3.34 12.82 0.70
C GLY A 245 -2.48 12.19 1.79
N PHE A 246 -1.75 11.15 1.43
CA PHE A 246 -0.92 10.37 2.35
C PHE A 246 0.46 11.01 2.53
N SER A 247 0.99 10.96 3.76
CA SER A 247 2.22 11.65 4.15
C SER A 247 3.43 11.33 3.26
N GLY A 248 3.75 10.07 3.04
CA GLY A 248 4.91 9.68 2.25
C GLY A 248 4.77 9.98 0.76
N ASP A 249 3.56 9.89 0.21
CA ASP A 249 3.29 10.24 -1.19
C ASP A 249 3.58 11.72 -1.46
N ILE A 250 3.19 12.59 -0.51
CA ILE A 250 3.48 14.02 -0.63
C ILE A 250 4.99 14.28 -0.48
N LYS A 251 5.67 13.51 0.38
CA LYS A 251 7.15 13.54 0.46
C LYS A 251 7.82 13.04 -0.82
N GLN A 252 7.26 12.02 -1.46
CA GLN A 252 7.73 11.58 -2.78
C GLN A 252 7.50 12.67 -3.85
N SER A 253 6.35 13.36 -3.81
CA SER A 253 6.11 14.51 -4.69
C SER A 253 7.17 15.60 -4.48
N GLN A 254 7.54 15.87 -3.23
CA GLN A 254 8.60 16.83 -2.87
C GLN A 254 9.96 16.42 -3.47
N LYS A 255 10.35 15.14 -3.33
CA LYS A 255 11.58 14.62 -3.92
C LYS A 255 11.57 14.73 -5.46
N ARG A 256 10.47 14.31 -6.10
CA ARG A 256 10.32 14.39 -7.57
C ARG A 256 10.41 15.82 -8.09
N ALA A 257 9.80 16.80 -7.40
CA ALA A 257 9.91 18.20 -7.77
C ALA A 257 11.34 18.74 -7.64
N ALA A 258 12.04 18.37 -6.57
CA ALA A 258 13.44 18.74 -6.35
C ALA A 258 14.38 18.13 -7.41
N GLU A 259 14.20 16.86 -7.76
CA GLU A 259 14.95 16.16 -8.81
C GLU A 259 14.72 16.80 -10.20
N ALA A 260 13.47 17.16 -10.49
CA ALA A 260 13.09 17.84 -11.72
C ALA A 260 13.61 19.29 -11.79
N LYS A 261 14.07 19.87 -10.67
CA LYS A 261 14.54 21.27 -10.56
C LYS A 261 13.56 22.28 -11.14
N ASN A 262 12.25 22.02 -11.00
CA ASN A 262 11.19 22.84 -11.60
C ASN A 262 10.76 24.04 -10.74
N GLY A 263 11.43 24.27 -9.59
CA GLY A 263 11.16 25.40 -8.70
C GLY A 263 9.87 25.27 -7.87
N ILE A 264 9.28 24.07 -7.83
CA ILE A 264 8.08 23.79 -7.04
C ILE A 264 8.50 23.34 -5.64
N GLU A 265 8.06 24.10 -4.63
CA GLU A 265 8.27 23.82 -3.22
C GLU A 265 6.99 23.18 -2.65
N ILE A 266 7.07 21.93 -2.23
CA ILE A 266 5.94 21.19 -1.67
C ILE A 266 6.14 21.04 -0.17
N ALA A 267 5.05 21.18 0.58
CA ALA A 267 5.00 20.92 2.01
C ALA A 267 3.89 19.92 2.33
N TYR A 268 4.06 19.21 3.42
CA TYR A 268 3.04 18.36 4.04
C TYR A 268 2.75 18.86 5.45
N ALA A 269 1.47 18.86 5.81
CA ALA A 269 1.04 19.20 7.16
C ALA A 269 0.17 18.08 7.75
N ILE A 270 0.50 17.69 8.98
CA ILE A 270 -0.43 17.03 9.88
C ILE A 270 -1.22 18.15 10.58
N PRO A 271 -2.53 18.27 10.35
CA PRO A 271 -3.31 19.33 10.97
C PRO A 271 -3.25 19.29 12.50
N LYS A 272 -3.19 20.45 13.12
CA LYS A 272 -3.04 20.60 14.60
C LYS A 272 -4.18 20.04 15.42
N GLU A 273 -5.34 19.88 14.80
CA GLU A 273 -6.51 19.24 15.40
C GLU A 273 -6.33 17.73 15.53
N GLY A 274 -5.41 17.14 14.77
CA GLY A 274 -5.18 15.72 14.63
C GLY A 274 -5.58 15.21 13.24
N ALA A 275 -5.13 14.02 12.93
CA ALA A 275 -5.33 13.38 11.63
C ALA A 275 -5.46 11.87 11.78
N GLN A 276 -5.91 11.18 10.74
CA GLN A 276 -5.90 9.73 10.70
C GLN A 276 -4.46 9.20 10.71
N LEU A 277 -4.21 8.28 11.63
CA LEU A 277 -3.03 7.42 11.67
C LEU A 277 -3.43 6.05 11.14
N TRP A 278 -2.79 5.58 10.10
CA TRP A 278 -3.07 4.28 9.50
C TRP A 278 -1.82 3.40 9.49
N PHE A 279 -2.05 2.09 9.40
CA PHE A 279 -1.01 1.06 9.38
C PHE A 279 -1.29 0.11 8.22
N ASP A 280 -0.34 -0.06 7.31
CA ASP A 280 -0.41 -1.07 6.27
C ASP A 280 0.38 -2.31 6.67
N ASN A 281 -0.17 -3.46 6.33
CA ASN A 281 0.34 -4.73 6.80
C ASN A 281 0.52 -5.68 5.64
N VAL A 282 1.62 -6.43 5.61
CA VAL A 282 1.75 -7.56 4.68
C VAL A 282 1.05 -8.78 5.26
N ALA A 283 0.21 -9.40 4.44
CA ALA A 283 -0.60 -10.56 4.81
C ALA A 283 -0.62 -11.59 3.68
N ILE A 284 -0.94 -12.84 3.99
CA ILE A 284 -1.00 -13.95 3.02
C ILE A 284 -2.47 -14.31 2.77
N PRO A 285 -3.00 -14.17 1.54
CA PRO A 285 -4.33 -14.66 1.21
C PRO A 285 -4.48 -16.16 1.46
N ARG A 286 -5.67 -16.60 1.88
CA ARG A 286 -5.94 -18.03 2.14
C ARG A 286 -5.75 -18.89 0.89
N ASP A 287 -5.97 -18.34 -0.29
CA ASP A 287 -5.85 -18.99 -1.59
C ASP A 287 -4.46 -18.88 -2.22
N ALA A 288 -3.48 -18.35 -1.47
CA ALA A 288 -2.08 -18.27 -1.89
C ALA A 288 -1.53 -19.66 -2.26
N ARG A 289 -0.82 -19.73 -3.36
CA ARG A 289 -0.29 -20.98 -3.90
C ARG A 289 1.17 -21.24 -3.52
N ASN A 290 1.90 -20.16 -3.19
CA ASN A 290 3.33 -20.18 -2.91
C ASN A 290 3.59 -19.72 -1.46
N LEU A 291 3.01 -20.48 -0.48
CA LEU A 291 3.04 -20.11 0.96
C LEU A 291 4.47 -20.01 1.53
N ALA A 292 5.38 -20.86 1.09
CA ALA A 292 6.77 -20.81 1.56
C ALA A 292 7.46 -19.55 1.05
N GLU A 293 7.31 -19.23 -0.23
CA GLU A 293 7.85 -18.06 -0.88
C GLU A 293 7.25 -16.76 -0.31
N ALA A 294 5.96 -16.78 0.04
CA ALA A 294 5.29 -15.67 0.69
C ALA A 294 5.92 -15.35 2.06
N HIS A 295 6.17 -16.37 2.88
CA HIS A 295 6.85 -16.19 4.17
C HIS A 295 8.29 -15.70 3.99
N GLU A 296 9.04 -16.25 3.02
CA GLU A 296 10.39 -15.79 2.71
C GLU A 296 10.39 -14.31 2.29
N PHE A 297 9.43 -13.88 1.46
CA PHE A 297 9.31 -12.49 1.03
C PHE A 297 8.95 -11.56 2.20
N ILE A 298 7.95 -11.93 3.03
CA ILE A 298 7.59 -11.15 4.22
C ILE A 298 8.76 -11.04 5.17
N ASN A 299 9.47 -12.14 5.46
CA ASN A 299 10.64 -12.14 6.33
C ASN A 299 11.78 -11.27 5.77
N PHE A 300 11.99 -11.28 4.45
CA PHE A 300 12.97 -10.45 3.79
C PHE A 300 12.65 -8.96 3.93
N LEU A 301 11.38 -8.56 3.75
CA LEU A 301 10.93 -7.17 3.96
C LEU A 301 11.17 -6.69 5.40
N GLN A 302 11.19 -7.61 6.37
CA GLN A 302 11.43 -7.28 7.79
C GLN A 302 12.92 -7.32 8.18
N GLN A 303 13.85 -7.51 7.26
CA GLN A 303 15.27 -7.26 7.54
C GLN A 303 15.46 -5.76 7.79
N PRO A 304 16.20 -5.35 8.84
CA PRO A 304 16.33 -3.93 9.21
C PRO A 304 16.83 -3.04 8.07
N GLU A 305 17.81 -3.51 7.30
CA GLU A 305 18.36 -2.80 6.16
C GLU A 305 17.35 -2.65 5.03
N VAL A 306 16.54 -3.69 4.77
CA VAL A 306 15.52 -3.68 3.73
C VAL A 306 14.35 -2.77 4.11
N ALA A 307 13.89 -2.85 5.37
CA ALA A 307 12.85 -1.97 5.89
C ALA A 307 13.28 -0.50 5.82
N ALA A 308 14.53 -0.19 6.21
CA ALA A 308 15.08 1.16 6.10
C ALA A 308 15.21 1.62 4.65
N LYS A 309 15.68 0.74 3.74
CA LYS A 309 15.79 1.05 2.31
C LYS A 309 14.45 1.45 1.72
N ASN A 310 13.39 0.73 2.06
CA ASN A 310 12.04 1.07 1.65
C ASN A 310 11.62 2.43 2.24
N SER A 311 11.75 2.67 3.56
CA SER A 311 11.41 3.95 4.19
C SER A 311 12.16 5.12 3.57
N ASN A 312 13.46 4.97 3.30
CA ASN A 312 14.29 6.01 2.66
C ASN A 312 13.79 6.35 1.25
N PHE A 313 13.29 5.36 0.52
CA PHE A 313 12.77 5.56 -0.83
C PHE A 313 11.38 6.19 -0.81
N VAL A 314 10.40 5.54 -0.13
CA VAL A 314 8.99 5.93 -0.16
C VAL A 314 8.63 7.02 0.85
N SER A 315 9.53 7.35 1.79
CA SER A 315 9.33 8.37 2.84
C SER A 315 8.15 8.10 3.78
N TYR A 316 7.89 6.82 4.05
CA TYR A 316 6.96 6.39 5.11
C TYR A 316 7.72 5.79 6.29
N ALA A 317 7.15 5.93 7.48
CA ALA A 317 7.62 5.22 8.64
C ALA A 317 7.29 3.72 8.52
N ASN A 318 8.14 2.87 9.10
CA ASN A 318 7.94 1.42 9.13
C ASN A 318 7.84 0.90 10.58
N GLY A 319 7.37 -0.33 10.74
CA GLY A 319 7.20 -0.98 12.04
C GLY A 319 8.43 -1.71 12.56
N ASN A 320 9.58 -1.59 11.94
CA ASN A 320 10.82 -2.27 12.34
C ASN A 320 11.72 -1.32 13.13
N LEU A 321 11.79 -1.51 14.47
CA LEU A 321 12.59 -0.64 15.34
C LEU A 321 14.08 -0.70 15.02
N ALA A 322 14.59 -1.89 14.70
CA ALA A 322 16.01 -2.07 14.39
C ALA A 322 16.44 -1.40 13.07
N SER A 323 15.48 -1.05 12.21
CA SER A 323 15.75 -0.34 10.95
C SER A 323 16.17 1.12 11.16
N GLN A 324 15.81 1.75 12.29
CA GLN A 324 16.02 3.18 12.51
C GLN A 324 17.50 3.61 12.36
N LYS A 325 18.45 2.75 12.71
CA LYS A 325 19.89 3.02 12.56
C LYS A 325 20.35 3.08 11.10
N PHE A 326 19.54 2.61 10.15
CA PHE A 326 19.81 2.62 8.70
C PHE A 326 18.93 3.62 7.94
N ILE A 327 17.96 4.24 8.63
CA ILE A 327 17.11 5.28 8.02
C ILE A 327 17.93 6.58 7.94
N ASN A 328 17.84 7.25 6.80
CA ASN A 328 18.46 8.54 6.57
C ASN A 328 17.95 9.56 7.59
N LYS A 329 18.82 10.46 8.07
CA LYS A 329 18.47 11.45 9.08
C LYS A 329 17.33 12.36 8.65
N ASP A 330 17.31 12.79 7.39
CA ASP A 330 16.25 13.62 6.81
C ASP A 330 14.87 12.95 6.84
N VAL A 331 14.82 11.62 6.81
CA VAL A 331 13.58 10.85 6.94
C VAL A 331 13.24 10.59 8.41
N LEU A 332 14.22 10.17 9.22
CA LEU A 332 13.99 9.80 10.62
C LEU A 332 13.66 11.00 11.50
N GLU A 333 14.27 12.16 11.23
CA GLU A 333 14.08 13.40 11.99
C GLU A 333 12.89 14.24 11.48
N ASP A 334 12.31 13.88 10.35
CA ASP A 334 11.12 14.57 9.82
C ASP A 334 9.88 14.24 10.66
N ARG A 335 9.39 15.23 11.40
CA ARG A 335 8.22 15.10 12.28
C ARG A 335 6.90 14.89 11.57
N THR A 336 6.89 14.99 10.26
CA THR A 336 5.71 14.66 9.45
C THR A 336 5.72 13.20 8.98
N ILE A 337 6.87 12.49 9.09
CA ILE A 337 7.04 11.05 8.85
C ILE A 337 7.05 10.30 10.18
N TYR A 338 7.85 10.78 11.15
CA TYR A 338 7.96 10.27 12.53
C TYR A 338 7.48 11.34 13.51
N PRO A 339 6.16 11.51 13.69
CA PRO A 339 5.59 12.52 14.57
C PRO A 339 6.09 12.38 16.01
N ASP A 340 6.21 13.51 16.71
CA ASP A 340 6.50 13.51 18.12
C ASP A 340 5.31 13.02 18.97
N GLU A 341 5.54 12.80 20.25
CA GLU A 341 4.54 12.27 21.17
C GLU A 341 3.31 13.20 21.27
N ALA A 342 3.51 14.52 21.27
CA ALA A 342 2.43 15.49 21.33
C ALA A 342 1.52 15.45 20.09
N THR A 343 2.10 15.25 18.91
CA THR A 343 1.36 15.05 17.67
C THR A 343 0.68 13.68 17.66
N MET A 344 1.40 12.61 18.04
CA MET A 344 0.87 11.25 18.11
C MET A 344 -0.35 11.12 19.02
N ALA A 345 -0.40 11.90 20.11
CA ALA A 345 -1.52 11.92 21.05
C ALA A 345 -2.84 12.46 20.44
N LYS A 346 -2.75 13.24 19.35
CA LYS A 346 -3.92 13.82 18.65
C LYS A 346 -4.38 12.97 17.47
N LEU A 347 -3.55 12.01 17.05
CA LEU A 347 -3.90 11.16 15.91
C LEU A 347 -4.96 10.13 16.32
N TYR A 348 -5.91 9.89 15.42
CA TYR A 348 -6.93 8.86 15.59
C TYR A 348 -6.72 7.72 14.58
N THR A 349 -7.23 6.54 14.92
CA THR A 349 -7.19 5.36 14.05
C THR A 349 -8.60 4.94 13.67
N MET A 350 -8.77 4.47 12.45
CA MET A 350 -10.03 3.91 11.99
C MET A 350 -10.20 2.47 12.47
N ARG A 351 -11.46 2.04 12.64
CA ARG A 351 -11.85 0.65 12.92
C ARG A 351 -12.68 0.12 11.74
N ALA A 352 -12.74 -1.18 11.62
CA ALA A 352 -13.61 -1.80 10.63
C ALA A 352 -15.08 -1.38 10.84
N HIS A 353 -15.68 -0.82 9.81
CA HIS A 353 -17.10 -0.52 9.80
C HIS A 353 -17.95 -1.79 9.67
N ASP A 354 -19.12 -1.79 10.26
CA ASP A 354 -20.11 -2.82 9.99
C ASP A 354 -20.74 -2.63 8.58
N ALA A 355 -21.42 -3.67 8.10
CA ALA A 355 -21.98 -3.67 6.76
C ALA A 355 -23.03 -2.56 6.52
N ALA A 356 -23.75 -2.10 7.55
CA ALA A 356 -24.72 -1.02 7.43
C ALA A 356 -24.01 0.32 7.23
N THR A 357 -23.01 0.60 8.07
CA THR A 357 -22.17 1.81 7.98
C THR A 357 -21.42 1.86 6.66
N THR A 358 -20.83 0.74 6.20
CA THR A 358 -20.14 0.67 4.91
C THR A 358 -21.07 1.01 3.74
N ARG A 359 -22.28 0.45 3.72
CA ARG A 359 -23.27 0.78 2.67
C ARG A 359 -23.71 2.25 2.71
N LEU A 360 -23.87 2.81 3.90
CA LEU A 360 -24.19 4.21 4.08
C LEU A 360 -23.08 5.10 3.52
N MET A 361 -21.84 4.85 3.92
CA MET A 361 -20.66 5.59 3.46
C MET A 361 -20.52 5.54 1.94
N ASN A 362 -20.62 4.36 1.33
CA ASN A 362 -20.50 4.20 -0.13
C ASN A 362 -21.56 5.01 -0.89
N ARG A 363 -22.81 5.01 -0.39
CA ARG A 363 -23.90 5.82 -0.96
C ARG A 363 -23.62 7.31 -0.86
N LEU A 364 -23.21 7.79 0.32
CA LEU A 364 -22.92 9.20 0.55
C LEU A 364 -21.64 9.63 -0.21
N TRP A 365 -20.64 8.77 -0.29
CA TRP A 365 -19.43 9.04 -1.04
C TRP A 365 -19.68 9.20 -2.54
N THR A 366 -20.55 8.36 -3.09
CA THR A 366 -20.99 8.51 -4.50
C THR A 366 -21.67 9.87 -4.71
N ARG A 367 -22.54 10.31 -3.79
CA ARG A 367 -23.19 11.63 -3.81
C ARG A 367 -22.14 12.76 -3.78
N ILE A 368 -21.16 12.67 -2.89
CA ILE A 368 -20.09 13.66 -2.77
C ILE A 368 -19.28 13.74 -4.07
N LYS A 369 -18.82 12.61 -4.60
CA LYS A 369 -18.01 12.60 -5.83
C LYS A 369 -18.76 13.18 -7.03
N THR A 370 -20.02 12.83 -7.19
CA THR A 370 -20.84 13.33 -8.30
C THR A 370 -21.33 14.76 -8.12
N GLY A 371 -21.36 15.27 -6.89
CA GLY A 371 -21.88 16.61 -6.58
C GLY A 371 -23.41 16.73 -6.71
N LYS A 372 -24.17 15.60 -6.64
CA LYS A 372 -25.62 15.54 -6.89
C LYS A 372 -26.37 15.02 -5.68
#